data_da75c88fff56142352b840202c04afaf
#
_entry.id   da75c88fff56142352b840202c04afaf
#
_cell.length_a   1.000
_cell.length_b   1.000
_cell.length_c   1.000
_cell.angle_alpha   90.00
_cell.angle_beta   90.00
_cell.angle_gamma   90.00
#
_symmetry.space_group_name_H-M   'P 1'
#
loop_
_entity.id
_entity.type
_entity.pdbx_description
1 polymer ?
#
loop_
_entity_poly.entity_id
_entity_poly.type
_entity_poly.pdbx_seq_one_letter_code
_entity_poly.pdbx_strand_id
1 'polypeptide(L)'
;MLKKAYMVILRFFEKFYWIFFAAACLTLAFYCFRCLDVQYVDSWDEARHGVNAYEMIQNGDYIRHTYNYVVDDWNLKPSISYWGIILGFRIFGYSVLGLRFCSALAYLLTGIGCGLFAKRYSKEASILVLGFFCANTLPLSAHLARAGDADALYLLFFTFAILAMFRIRENHRNLYICGLLFSLAFLTKSWHAGMIAVIGGLYLLLTRELFTLRIKEWGVFLLSVFAPLLTWFGWRYTKDGFTFLIQMVKVDLLARTSGTNYEGHEFPFSFYYDTVFGNEAHIYRWLIWICIIGAVAGTILLLHKKALSRIVLEDSAGYLLWFSVPLFGFSLVSTKLIWYCYPCIVPLFLASSVFLGKLLRLPAEGRKAGETVRWKQEIFGGCMWLAAAGCIFLTAYFMRDTYLTVIRGAKGDGFQMFLQESVDRMDAYAGRKAYIMTDTENPEHIGSWDQNMLFLAEISGDFHCMNGGVEE
;
A
#
# COMPACT_ATOMS: atom_id res chain seq x y z
N MET A 1 -41.57 12.47 -7.16
CA MET A 1 -40.60 13.57 -7.45
C MET A 1 -39.17 13.14 -7.21
N LEU A 2 -38.81 12.63 -6.04
CA LEU A 2 -37.44 12.18 -5.68
C LEU A 2 -36.81 11.17 -6.64
N LYS A 3 -37.55 10.13 -7.05
CA LYS A 3 -37.05 9.12 -8.00
C LYS A 3 -36.71 9.72 -9.37
N LYS A 4 -37.50 10.70 -9.87
CA LYS A 4 -37.18 11.37 -11.14
C LYS A 4 -35.91 12.23 -11.03
N ALA A 5 -35.76 12.98 -9.93
CA ALA A 5 -34.55 13.76 -9.68
C ALA A 5 -33.30 12.87 -9.62
N TYR A 6 -33.40 11.74 -8.91
CA TYR A 6 -32.28 10.80 -8.84
C TYR A 6 -31.87 10.23 -10.20
N MET A 7 -32.85 9.82 -11.00
CA MET A 7 -32.55 9.31 -12.34
C MET A 7 -31.87 10.35 -13.23
N VAL A 8 -32.17 11.65 -13.03
CA VAL A 8 -31.50 12.74 -13.73
C VAL A 8 -30.03 12.84 -13.25
N ILE A 9 -29.82 12.82 -11.93
CA ILE A 9 -28.46 12.85 -11.33
C ILE A 9 -27.63 11.65 -11.82
N LEU A 10 -28.20 10.45 -11.78
CA LEU A 10 -27.50 9.24 -12.21
C LEU A 10 -27.12 9.30 -13.70
N ARG A 11 -28.04 9.76 -14.58
CA ARG A 11 -27.75 9.93 -16.01
C ARG A 11 -26.69 11.00 -16.24
N PHE A 12 -26.72 12.10 -15.50
CA PHE A 12 -25.70 13.13 -15.55
C PHE A 12 -24.34 12.57 -15.15
N PHE A 13 -24.27 11.84 -14.03
CA PHE A 13 -23.06 11.16 -13.60
C PHE A 13 -22.55 10.16 -14.66
N GLU A 14 -23.42 9.32 -15.21
CA GLU A 14 -23.02 8.35 -16.23
C GLU A 14 -22.49 9.02 -17.51
N LYS A 15 -23.08 10.15 -17.92
CA LYS A 15 -22.66 10.92 -19.10
C LYS A 15 -21.28 11.55 -18.90
N PHE A 16 -21.01 12.07 -17.71
CA PHE A 16 -19.78 12.79 -17.37
C PHE A 16 -18.82 11.97 -16.51
N TYR A 17 -18.99 10.65 -16.48
CA TYR A 17 -18.22 9.74 -15.63
C TYR A 17 -16.71 9.98 -15.65
N TRP A 18 -16.10 10.16 -16.84
CA TRP A 18 -14.66 10.36 -16.94
C TRP A 18 -14.18 11.68 -16.32
N ILE A 19 -15.03 12.69 -16.29
CA ILE A 19 -14.73 13.96 -15.60
C ILE A 19 -14.71 13.72 -14.09
N PHE A 20 -15.71 13.01 -13.55
CA PHE A 20 -15.74 12.64 -12.14
C PHE A 20 -14.59 11.73 -11.75
N PHE A 21 -14.25 10.77 -12.62
CA PHE A 21 -13.10 9.89 -12.40
C PHE A 21 -11.79 10.67 -12.37
N ALA A 22 -11.55 11.54 -13.33
CA ALA A 22 -10.38 12.41 -13.37
C ALA A 22 -10.30 13.33 -12.14
N ALA A 23 -11.43 13.93 -11.74
CA ALA A 23 -11.50 14.74 -10.53
C ALA A 23 -11.14 13.93 -9.26
N ALA A 24 -11.64 12.70 -9.14
CA ALA A 24 -11.29 11.81 -8.03
C ALA A 24 -9.81 11.42 -8.04
N CYS A 25 -9.23 11.14 -9.23
CA CYS A 25 -7.80 10.89 -9.37
C CYS A 25 -6.95 12.11 -8.98
N LEU A 26 -7.36 13.31 -9.41
CA LEU A 26 -6.68 14.57 -9.05
C LEU A 26 -6.80 14.84 -7.52
N THR A 27 -7.95 14.52 -6.93
CA THR A 27 -8.11 14.60 -5.47
C THR A 27 -7.13 13.66 -4.77
N LEU A 28 -7.04 12.40 -5.20
CA LEU A 28 -6.08 11.45 -4.62
C LEU A 28 -4.63 11.91 -4.84
N ALA A 29 -4.29 12.43 -6.04
CA ALA A 29 -2.98 13.01 -6.30
C ALA A 29 -2.68 14.18 -5.35
N PHE A 30 -3.66 15.04 -5.08
CA PHE A 30 -3.52 16.13 -4.10
C PHE A 30 -3.18 15.58 -2.70
N TYR A 31 -3.85 14.50 -2.24
CA TYR A 31 -3.54 13.86 -0.95
C TYR A 31 -2.14 13.23 -0.93
N CYS A 32 -1.68 12.68 -2.04
CA CYS A 32 -0.36 12.07 -2.13
C CYS A 32 0.77 13.11 -2.16
N PHE A 33 0.61 14.20 -2.91
CA PHE A 33 1.73 15.08 -3.26
C PHE A 33 1.75 16.44 -2.55
N ARG A 34 0.59 16.91 -2.03
CA ARG A 34 0.55 18.23 -1.37
C ARG A 34 1.38 18.24 -0.09
N CYS A 35 2.33 19.18 0.03
CA CYS A 35 3.24 19.30 1.18
C CYS A 35 3.99 17.99 1.49
N LEU A 36 4.42 17.26 0.46
CA LEU A 36 5.10 15.98 0.60
C LEU A 36 6.49 16.13 1.22
N ASP A 37 7.13 17.25 0.99
CA ASP A 37 8.46 17.66 1.46
C ASP A 37 8.49 18.28 2.86
N VAL A 38 7.31 18.63 3.41
CA VAL A 38 7.21 19.35 4.69
C VAL A 38 7.15 18.43 5.92
N GLN A 39 6.58 17.23 5.73
CA GLN A 39 6.40 16.29 6.83
C GLN A 39 7.73 15.76 7.34
N TYR A 40 7.82 15.54 8.66
CA TYR A 40 8.95 14.89 9.33
C TYR A 40 9.43 13.63 8.56
N VAL A 41 10.74 13.44 8.47
CA VAL A 41 11.37 12.23 7.94
C VAL A 41 11.60 11.26 9.09
N ASP A 42 11.01 10.08 9.01
CA ASP A 42 11.14 9.04 10.04
C ASP A 42 12.59 8.53 10.09
N SER A 43 13.17 8.47 11.30
CA SER A 43 14.59 8.17 11.47
C SER A 43 14.96 6.75 11.03
N TRP A 44 14.12 5.74 11.36
CA TRP A 44 14.51 4.36 11.14
C TRP A 44 14.36 3.91 9.69
N ASP A 45 13.15 3.71 9.23
CA ASP A 45 12.94 3.10 7.91
C ASP A 45 13.15 4.12 6.80
N GLU A 46 12.53 5.29 6.87
CA GLU A 46 12.54 6.26 5.79
C GLU A 46 13.93 6.89 5.58
N ALA A 47 14.54 7.42 6.64
CA ALA A 47 15.84 8.08 6.54
C ALA A 47 16.93 7.09 6.15
N ARG A 48 16.92 5.87 6.72
CA ARG A 48 17.89 4.83 6.37
C ARG A 48 17.79 4.41 4.93
N HIS A 49 16.58 4.27 4.37
CA HIS A 49 16.40 4.03 2.94
C HIS A 49 16.95 5.19 2.10
N GLY A 50 16.77 6.43 2.56
CA GLY A 50 17.31 7.61 1.92
C GLY A 50 18.83 7.60 1.87
N VAL A 51 19.50 7.33 3.00
CA VAL A 51 20.97 7.16 3.09
C VAL A 51 21.43 6.03 2.18
N ASN A 52 20.81 4.85 2.29
CA ASN A 52 21.18 3.72 1.44
C ASN A 52 21.09 4.08 -0.06
N ALA A 53 20.01 4.75 -0.49
CA ALA A 53 19.84 5.15 -1.89
C ALA A 53 20.85 6.22 -2.32
N TYR A 54 21.14 7.20 -1.46
CA TYR A 54 22.16 8.23 -1.71
C TYR A 54 23.53 7.60 -1.87
N GLU A 55 23.96 6.79 -0.89
CA GLU A 55 25.27 6.15 -0.93
C GLU A 55 25.43 5.15 -2.09
N MET A 56 24.33 4.45 -2.51
CA MET A 56 24.35 3.63 -3.73
C MET A 56 24.69 4.46 -4.97
N ILE A 57 24.21 5.72 -5.05
CA ILE A 57 24.57 6.62 -6.16
C ILE A 57 26.03 7.02 -6.05
N GLN A 58 26.51 7.40 -4.87
CA GLN A 58 27.90 7.84 -4.65
C GLN A 58 28.90 6.70 -4.92
N ASN A 59 28.58 5.48 -4.47
CA ASN A 59 29.41 4.31 -4.68
C ASN A 59 29.35 3.75 -6.13
N GLY A 60 28.33 4.16 -6.92
CA GLY A 60 28.05 3.56 -8.23
C GLY A 60 27.64 2.08 -8.17
N ASP A 61 27.20 1.60 -7.00
CA ASP A 61 26.75 0.22 -6.80
C ASP A 61 25.22 0.19 -6.54
N TYR A 62 24.47 -0.15 -7.58
CA TYR A 62 22.99 -0.16 -7.55
C TYR A 62 22.38 -1.49 -7.06
N ILE A 63 23.21 -2.40 -6.56
CA ILE A 63 22.78 -3.71 -6.03
C ILE A 63 23.05 -3.85 -4.54
N ARG A 64 24.22 -3.41 -4.12
CA ARG A 64 24.65 -3.46 -2.73
C ARG A 64 24.49 -2.06 -2.12
N HIS A 65 23.64 -1.95 -1.13
CA HIS A 65 23.44 -0.73 -0.37
C HIS A 65 24.40 -0.67 0.81
N THR A 66 24.73 0.54 1.20
CA THR A 66 25.62 0.85 2.32
C THR A 66 24.92 1.81 3.28
N TYR A 67 25.45 1.87 4.51
CA TYR A 67 25.11 2.85 5.52
C TYR A 67 26.41 3.27 6.22
N ASN A 68 26.70 4.54 6.29
CA ASN A 68 28.05 5.06 6.62
C ASN A 68 29.14 4.54 5.68
N TYR A 69 28.81 4.32 4.43
CA TYR A 69 29.68 3.72 3.39
C TYR A 69 30.19 2.32 3.70
N VAL A 70 29.63 1.66 4.74
CA VAL A 70 29.83 0.24 5.05
C VAL A 70 28.62 -0.57 4.57
N VAL A 71 28.84 -1.81 4.17
CA VAL A 71 27.73 -2.69 3.72
C VAL A 71 26.66 -2.77 4.81
N ASP A 72 25.42 -2.45 4.45
CA ASP A 72 24.31 -2.50 5.39
C ASP A 72 23.74 -3.91 5.48
N ASP A 73 24.16 -4.64 6.51
CA ASP A 73 23.67 -5.99 6.80
C ASP A 73 22.41 -6.00 7.69
N TRP A 74 21.93 -4.83 8.12
CA TRP A 74 20.70 -4.71 8.91
C TRP A 74 19.47 -4.53 8.02
N ASN A 75 19.54 -3.68 6.98
CA ASN A 75 18.43 -3.43 6.07
C ASN A 75 18.42 -4.47 4.95
N LEU A 76 17.74 -5.58 5.16
CA LEU A 76 17.77 -6.75 4.26
C LEU A 76 16.74 -6.68 3.11
N LYS A 77 16.24 -5.48 2.79
CA LYS A 77 15.33 -5.30 1.67
C LYS A 77 16.07 -5.37 0.32
N PRO A 78 15.50 -6.02 -0.70
CA PRO A 78 16.08 -6.03 -2.04
C PRO A 78 16.02 -4.65 -2.73
N SER A 79 16.70 -4.52 -3.87
CA SER A 79 17.07 -3.21 -4.44
C SER A 79 15.95 -2.37 -5.04
N ILE A 80 14.75 -2.90 -5.34
CA ILE A 80 13.70 -2.13 -6.03
C ILE A 80 13.22 -0.94 -5.21
N SER A 81 13.14 -1.07 -3.88
CA SER A 81 12.77 0.06 -3.00
C SER A 81 13.75 1.22 -3.14
N TYR A 82 15.05 0.93 -3.12
CA TYR A 82 16.09 1.95 -3.31
C TYR A 82 16.09 2.54 -4.72
N TRP A 83 15.86 1.73 -5.75
CA TRP A 83 15.77 2.23 -7.13
C TRP A 83 14.63 3.22 -7.31
N GLY A 84 13.52 3.05 -6.59
CA GLY A 84 12.45 4.04 -6.55
C GLY A 84 12.93 5.39 -6.01
N ILE A 85 13.66 5.38 -4.89
CA ILE A 85 14.23 6.59 -4.28
C ILE A 85 15.28 7.21 -5.22
N ILE A 86 16.17 6.41 -5.77
CA ILE A 86 17.20 6.86 -6.75
C ILE A 86 16.55 7.55 -7.95
N LEU A 87 15.45 6.98 -8.46
CA LEU A 87 14.69 7.62 -9.55
C LEU A 87 14.13 8.99 -9.11
N GLY A 88 13.58 9.07 -7.91
CA GLY A 88 13.11 10.34 -7.35
C GLY A 88 14.23 11.37 -7.22
N PHE A 89 15.41 10.98 -6.72
CA PHE A 89 16.58 11.86 -6.64
C PHE A 89 17.07 12.31 -8.03
N ARG A 90 17.01 11.46 -9.04
CA ARG A 90 17.38 11.82 -10.42
C ARG A 90 16.41 12.82 -11.04
N ILE A 91 15.14 12.83 -10.63
CA ILE A 91 14.11 13.74 -11.17
C ILE A 91 14.08 15.07 -10.40
N PHE A 92 14.14 15.02 -9.07
CA PHE A 92 13.90 16.17 -8.18
C PHE A 92 15.15 16.64 -7.41
N GLY A 93 16.33 16.07 -7.74
CA GLY A 93 17.54 16.30 -6.96
C GLY A 93 17.51 15.58 -5.61
N TYR A 94 18.58 15.68 -4.86
CA TYR A 94 18.69 15.18 -3.49
C TYR A 94 17.77 16.01 -2.60
N SER A 95 16.60 15.47 -2.26
CA SER A 95 15.57 16.19 -1.52
C SER A 95 14.58 15.23 -0.88
N VAL A 96 13.85 15.69 0.14
CA VAL A 96 12.74 14.94 0.75
C VAL A 96 11.63 14.64 -0.28
N LEU A 97 11.40 15.55 -1.23
CA LEU A 97 10.48 15.30 -2.35
C LEU A 97 10.97 14.12 -3.20
N GLY A 98 12.27 14.10 -3.55
CA GLY A 98 12.89 12.98 -4.28
C GLY A 98 12.79 11.67 -3.54
N LEU A 99 13.04 11.68 -2.21
CA LEU A 99 12.91 10.51 -1.34
C LEU A 99 11.51 9.86 -1.44
N ARG A 100 10.44 10.68 -1.40
CA ARG A 100 9.05 10.23 -1.25
C ARG A 100 8.27 10.08 -2.56
N PHE A 101 8.79 10.65 -3.65
CA PHE A 101 8.05 10.75 -4.91
C PHE A 101 7.50 9.41 -5.42
N CYS A 102 8.34 8.38 -5.47
CA CYS A 102 7.93 7.07 -5.99
C CYS A 102 6.91 6.36 -5.09
N SER A 103 6.97 6.56 -3.78
CA SER A 103 5.96 6.05 -2.84
C SER A 103 4.61 6.72 -3.06
N ALA A 104 4.58 8.05 -3.19
CA ALA A 104 3.37 8.81 -3.47
C ALA A 104 2.75 8.40 -4.83
N LEU A 105 3.58 8.24 -5.85
CA LEU A 105 3.16 7.78 -7.18
C LEU A 105 2.62 6.34 -7.13
N ALA A 106 3.28 5.44 -6.41
CA ALA A 106 2.84 4.06 -6.27
C ALA A 106 1.46 3.95 -5.60
N TYR A 107 1.22 4.71 -4.54
CA TYR A 107 -0.09 4.76 -3.88
C TYR A 107 -1.18 5.34 -4.80
N LEU A 108 -0.89 6.42 -5.50
CA LEU A 108 -1.79 7.01 -6.51
C LEU A 108 -2.14 5.98 -7.59
N LEU A 109 -1.15 5.30 -8.16
CA LEU A 109 -1.35 4.28 -9.19
C LEU A 109 -2.15 3.08 -8.66
N THR A 110 -1.94 2.69 -7.40
CA THR A 110 -2.72 1.64 -6.73
C THR A 110 -4.20 2.05 -6.67
N GLY A 111 -4.50 3.27 -6.22
CA GLY A 111 -5.87 3.79 -6.18
C GLY A 111 -6.53 3.87 -7.56
N ILE A 112 -5.82 4.41 -8.56
CA ILE A 112 -6.30 4.49 -9.96
C ILE A 112 -6.57 3.08 -10.51
N GLY A 113 -5.66 2.13 -10.32
CA GLY A 113 -5.81 0.74 -10.77
C GLY A 113 -7.02 0.06 -10.13
N CYS A 114 -7.20 0.24 -8.82
CA CYS A 114 -8.39 -0.25 -8.10
C CYS A 114 -9.68 0.41 -8.62
N GLY A 115 -9.67 1.72 -8.89
CA GLY A 115 -10.80 2.44 -9.47
C GLY A 115 -11.17 1.90 -10.86
N LEU A 116 -10.19 1.71 -11.74
CA LEU A 116 -10.39 1.12 -13.07
C LEU A 116 -10.89 -0.32 -12.99
N PHE A 117 -10.39 -1.11 -12.04
CA PHE A 117 -10.86 -2.46 -11.81
C PHE A 117 -12.31 -2.47 -11.29
N ALA A 118 -12.66 -1.63 -10.31
CA ALA A 118 -14.00 -1.54 -9.74
C ALA A 118 -15.07 -1.09 -10.76
N LYS A 119 -14.68 -0.36 -11.81
CA LYS A 119 -15.55 0.05 -12.92
C LYS A 119 -16.25 -1.14 -13.61
N ARG A 120 -15.65 -2.33 -13.58
CA ARG A 120 -16.28 -3.56 -14.14
C ARG A 120 -17.60 -3.92 -13.44
N TYR A 121 -17.80 -3.45 -12.22
CA TYR A 121 -19.05 -3.67 -11.46
C TYR A 121 -20.00 -2.48 -11.59
N SER A 122 -19.49 -1.28 -11.39
CA SER A 122 -20.24 -0.04 -11.62
C SER A 122 -19.32 1.18 -11.66
N LYS A 123 -19.79 2.26 -12.30
CA LYS A 123 -19.09 3.54 -12.35
C LYS A 123 -19.01 4.18 -10.97
N GLU A 124 -20.02 3.97 -10.12
CA GLU A 124 -20.10 4.45 -8.76
C GLU A 124 -19.03 3.77 -7.88
N ALA A 125 -18.90 2.45 -7.99
CA ALA A 125 -17.87 1.69 -7.28
C ALA A 125 -16.46 2.22 -7.60
N SER A 126 -16.22 2.56 -8.86
CA SER A 126 -14.96 3.12 -9.33
C SER A 126 -14.57 4.43 -8.63
N ILE A 127 -15.55 5.33 -8.39
CA ILE A 127 -15.30 6.61 -7.71
C ILE A 127 -15.19 6.41 -6.19
N LEU A 128 -16.04 5.54 -5.62
CA LEU A 128 -16.02 5.24 -4.18
C LEU A 128 -14.68 4.69 -3.71
N VAL A 129 -14.09 3.79 -4.50
CA VAL A 129 -12.74 3.26 -4.20
C VAL A 129 -11.72 4.39 -4.08
N LEU A 130 -11.69 5.33 -5.01
CA LEU A 130 -10.77 6.48 -4.95
C LEU A 130 -11.04 7.36 -3.71
N GLY A 131 -12.33 7.54 -3.35
CA GLY A 131 -12.72 8.22 -2.13
C GLY A 131 -12.18 7.52 -0.88
N PHE A 132 -12.21 6.18 -0.82
CA PHE A 132 -11.66 5.42 0.31
C PHE A 132 -10.13 5.54 0.40
N PHE A 133 -9.42 5.59 -0.72
CA PHE A 133 -7.99 5.88 -0.72
C PHE A 133 -7.68 7.27 -0.17
N CYS A 134 -8.51 8.28 -0.43
CA CYS A 134 -8.37 9.62 0.15
C CYS A 134 -8.77 9.68 1.64
N ALA A 135 -9.71 8.83 2.07
CA ALA A 135 -10.22 8.75 3.44
C ALA A 135 -9.34 7.90 4.37
N ASN A 136 -8.10 7.63 3.97
CA ASN A 136 -7.24 6.63 4.57
C ASN A 136 -6.05 7.30 5.27
N THR A 137 -6.26 7.77 6.47
CA THR A 137 -5.27 8.54 7.25
C THR A 137 -3.99 7.75 7.47
N LEU A 138 -4.09 6.50 7.91
CA LEU A 138 -2.94 5.69 8.32
C LEU A 138 -1.91 5.47 7.20
N PRO A 139 -2.23 4.97 6.00
CA PRO A 139 -1.28 4.85 4.91
C PRO A 139 -0.77 6.18 4.34
N LEU A 140 -1.48 7.28 4.58
CA LEU A 140 -1.04 8.62 4.17
C LEU A 140 -0.16 9.30 5.23
N SER A 141 -0.07 8.75 6.46
CA SER A 141 0.73 9.32 7.55
C SER A 141 1.93 8.46 7.96
N ALA A 142 1.88 7.14 7.73
CA ALA A 142 2.85 6.20 8.27
C ALA A 142 3.34 5.19 7.21
N HIS A 143 4.61 5.18 6.96
CA HIS A 143 5.37 4.18 6.21
C HIS A 143 4.89 3.81 4.80
N LEU A 144 3.92 4.52 4.19
CA LEU A 144 3.42 4.14 2.87
C LEU A 144 3.48 5.29 1.85
N ALA A 145 2.37 6.03 1.68
CA ALA A 145 2.21 6.95 0.54
C ALA A 145 3.12 8.17 0.61
N ARG A 146 3.47 8.61 1.82
CA ARG A 146 4.22 9.84 2.07
C ARG A 146 5.52 9.60 2.86
N ALA A 147 6.07 8.41 2.72
CA ALA A 147 7.35 7.99 3.27
C ALA A 147 8.22 7.36 2.19
N GLY A 148 9.53 7.58 2.27
CA GLY A 148 10.52 6.96 1.36
C GLY A 148 10.82 5.51 1.74
N ASP A 149 9.78 4.67 1.84
CA ASP A 149 9.88 3.27 2.25
C ASP A 149 9.46 2.30 1.14
N ALA A 150 9.74 1.03 1.34
CA ALA A 150 9.41 -0.06 0.42
C ALA A 150 7.91 -0.32 0.28
N ASP A 151 7.12 0.04 1.30
CA ASP A 151 5.73 -0.41 1.46
C ASP A 151 4.78 0.03 0.34
N ALA A 152 4.94 1.24 -0.20
CA ALA A 152 4.07 1.74 -1.25
C ALA A 152 4.29 1.01 -2.58
N LEU A 153 5.53 0.78 -2.98
CA LEU A 153 5.86 -0.01 -4.18
C LEU A 153 5.44 -1.47 -4.00
N TYR A 154 5.67 -2.04 -2.82
CA TYR A 154 5.20 -3.37 -2.48
C TYR A 154 3.68 -3.48 -2.60
N LEU A 155 2.91 -2.54 -2.03
CA LEU A 155 1.45 -2.51 -2.12
C LEU A 155 0.97 -2.41 -3.58
N LEU A 156 1.65 -1.60 -4.40
CA LEU A 156 1.36 -1.47 -5.83
C LEU A 156 1.49 -2.83 -6.52
N PHE A 157 2.65 -3.48 -6.42
CA PHE A 157 2.90 -4.75 -7.09
C PHE A 157 2.01 -5.87 -6.55
N PHE A 158 1.82 -5.91 -5.23
CA PHE A 158 0.90 -6.84 -4.58
C PHE A 158 -0.52 -6.70 -5.12
N THR A 159 -1.04 -5.48 -5.11
CA THR A 159 -2.39 -5.18 -5.58
C THR A 159 -2.58 -5.60 -7.03
N PHE A 160 -1.69 -5.18 -7.91
CA PHE A 160 -1.81 -5.52 -9.33
C PHE A 160 -1.61 -7.01 -9.61
N ALA A 161 -0.80 -7.73 -8.81
CA ALA A 161 -0.68 -9.18 -8.90
C ALA A 161 -2.03 -9.87 -8.60
N ILE A 162 -2.72 -9.47 -7.53
CA ILE A 162 -4.02 -10.03 -7.17
C ILE A 162 -5.10 -9.62 -8.19
N LEU A 163 -5.12 -8.38 -8.65
CA LEU A 163 -6.07 -7.95 -9.69
C LEU A 163 -5.84 -8.67 -11.03
N ALA A 164 -4.61 -8.97 -11.39
CA ALA A 164 -4.29 -9.82 -12.54
C ALA A 164 -4.79 -11.26 -12.32
N MET A 165 -4.60 -11.80 -11.11
CA MET A 165 -5.09 -13.12 -10.73
C MET A 165 -6.61 -13.25 -10.91
N PHE A 166 -7.41 -12.26 -10.50
CA PHE A 166 -8.86 -12.23 -10.67
C PHE A 166 -9.31 -12.23 -12.15
N ARG A 167 -8.40 -11.91 -13.06
CA ARG A 167 -8.66 -11.83 -14.50
C ARG A 167 -8.09 -12.99 -15.30
N ILE A 168 -7.54 -14.02 -14.64
CA ILE A 168 -6.94 -15.18 -15.35
C ILE A 168 -7.96 -15.84 -16.28
N ARG A 169 -9.20 -15.98 -15.84
CA ARG A 169 -10.29 -16.56 -16.68
C ARG A 169 -10.55 -15.76 -17.95
N GLU A 170 -10.43 -14.44 -17.90
CA GLU A 170 -10.61 -13.59 -19.07
C GLU A 170 -9.45 -13.76 -20.07
N ASN A 171 -8.23 -13.92 -19.54
CA ASN A 171 -7.02 -14.13 -20.32
C ASN A 171 -5.93 -14.77 -19.46
N HIS A 172 -5.48 -15.97 -19.81
CA HIS A 172 -4.41 -16.68 -19.10
C HIS A 172 -3.06 -15.93 -19.07
N ARG A 173 -2.85 -14.94 -19.95
CA ARG A 173 -1.66 -14.06 -19.87
C ARG A 173 -1.58 -13.28 -18.56
N ASN A 174 -2.71 -13.06 -17.88
CA ASN A 174 -2.75 -12.44 -16.57
C ASN A 174 -1.99 -13.25 -15.50
N LEU A 175 -1.85 -14.57 -15.67
CA LEU A 175 -1.02 -15.42 -14.83
C LEU A 175 0.46 -15.01 -14.92
N TYR A 176 0.96 -14.70 -16.12
CA TYR A 176 2.34 -14.29 -16.34
C TYR A 176 2.61 -12.90 -15.74
N ILE A 177 1.62 -12.00 -15.90
CA ILE A 177 1.66 -10.67 -15.29
C ILE A 177 1.69 -10.80 -13.77
N CYS A 178 0.86 -11.69 -13.19
CA CYS A 178 0.87 -11.97 -11.76
C CYS A 178 2.24 -12.50 -11.30
N GLY A 179 2.88 -13.42 -12.05
CA GLY A 179 4.21 -13.94 -11.75
C GLY A 179 5.28 -12.85 -11.75
N LEU A 180 5.29 -11.98 -12.77
CA LEU A 180 6.21 -10.84 -12.83
C LEU A 180 6.00 -9.88 -11.67
N LEU A 181 4.75 -9.52 -11.36
CA LEU A 181 4.40 -8.60 -10.26
C LEU A 181 4.74 -9.20 -8.89
N PHE A 182 4.60 -10.53 -8.75
CA PHE A 182 5.10 -11.25 -7.57
C PHE A 182 6.60 -11.05 -7.38
N SER A 183 7.38 -11.22 -8.45
CA SER A 183 8.84 -11.03 -8.42
C SER A 183 9.21 -9.59 -8.06
N LEU A 184 8.52 -8.60 -8.62
CA LEU A 184 8.73 -7.19 -8.29
C LEU A 184 8.37 -6.90 -6.83
N ALA A 185 7.28 -7.47 -6.31
CA ALA A 185 6.91 -7.38 -4.90
C ALA A 185 7.97 -8.01 -3.99
N PHE A 186 8.49 -9.19 -4.36
CA PHE A 186 9.56 -9.86 -3.63
C PHE A 186 10.85 -9.02 -3.64
N LEU A 187 11.24 -8.51 -4.80
CA LEU A 187 12.42 -7.65 -4.95
C LEU A 187 12.25 -6.25 -4.33
N THR A 188 11.07 -5.95 -3.78
CA THR A 188 10.79 -4.74 -3.00
C THR A 188 10.79 -5.01 -1.50
N LYS A 189 10.06 -6.04 -1.04
CA LYS A 189 9.87 -6.33 0.40
C LYS A 189 9.97 -7.82 0.74
N SER A 190 10.84 -8.54 0.03
CA SER A 190 11.24 -9.93 0.30
C SER A 190 10.08 -10.90 0.60
N TRP A 191 10.13 -11.64 1.69
CA TRP A 191 9.24 -12.75 2.06
C TRP A 191 7.77 -12.37 2.22
N HIS A 192 7.46 -11.09 2.46
CA HIS A 192 6.09 -10.58 2.54
C HIS A 192 5.30 -10.87 1.25
N ALA A 193 5.98 -10.91 0.08
CA ALA A 193 5.36 -11.26 -1.19
C ALA A 193 4.79 -12.68 -1.23
N GLY A 194 5.23 -13.58 -0.35
CA GLY A 194 4.71 -14.95 -0.23
C GLY A 194 3.19 -15.01 -0.04
N MET A 195 2.60 -13.97 0.58
CA MET A 195 1.14 -13.88 0.71
C MET A 195 0.40 -13.83 -0.64
N ILE A 196 1.02 -13.28 -1.69
CA ILE A 196 0.46 -13.29 -3.06
C ILE A 196 0.32 -14.74 -3.55
N ALA A 197 1.33 -15.57 -3.32
CA ALA A 197 1.31 -16.98 -3.75
C ALA A 197 0.23 -17.77 -3.00
N VAL A 198 0.07 -17.55 -1.69
CA VAL A 198 -0.97 -18.21 -0.89
C VAL A 198 -2.37 -17.79 -1.35
N ILE A 199 -2.62 -16.49 -1.48
CA ILE A 199 -3.91 -15.97 -1.96
C ILE A 199 -4.20 -16.50 -3.36
N GLY A 200 -3.22 -16.42 -4.26
CA GLY A 200 -3.36 -16.85 -5.65
C GLY A 200 -3.62 -18.34 -5.78
N GLY A 201 -2.87 -19.17 -5.06
CA GLY A 201 -3.07 -20.61 -5.05
C GLY A 201 -4.46 -21.01 -4.55
N LEU A 202 -4.90 -20.44 -3.43
CA LEU A 202 -6.24 -20.68 -2.89
C LEU A 202 -7.34 -20.17 -3.83
N TYR A 203 -7.16 -19.00 -4.44
CA TYR A 203 -8.12 -18.45 -5.40
C TYR A 203 -8.25 -19.33 -6.64
N LEU A 204 -7.14 -19.75 -7.25
CA LEU A 204 -7.14 -20.65 -8.41
C LEU A 204 -7.79 -22.00 -8.10
N LEU A 205 -7.58 -22.51 -6.87
CA LEU A 205 -8.21 -23.76 -6.41
C LEU A 205 -9.73 -23.58 -6.25
N LEU A 206 -10.17 -22.53 -5.57
CA LEU A 206 -11.60 -22.24 -5.35
C LEU A 206 -12.37 -22.01 -6.65
N THR A 207 -11.77 -21.28 -7.60
CA THR A 207 -12.37 -20.99 -8.89
C THR A 207 -12.24 -22.14 -9.88
N ARG A 208 -11.47 -23.19 -9.53
CA ARG A 208 -11.09 -24.33 -10.37
C ARG A 208 -10.25 -23.93 -11.60
N GLU A 209 -9.75 -22.71 -11.69
CA GLU A 209 -8.87 -22.25 -12.78
C GLU A 209 -7.54 -22.99 -12.75
N LEU A 210 -7.08 -23.46 -11.59
CA LEU A 210 -5.89 -24.29 -11.45
C LEU A 210 -5.87 -25.47 -12.45
N PHE A 211 -7.03 -26.07 -12.72
CA PHE A 211 -7.19 -27.26 -13.55
C PHE A 211 -7.41 -26.94 -15.04
N THR A 212 -7.57 -25.67 -15.40
CA THR A 212 -7.75 -25.24 -16.80
C THR A 212 -6.42 -24.83 -17.44
N LEU A 213 -5.40 -24.53 -16.62
CA LEU A 213 -4.09 -24.07 -17.05
C LEU A 213 -3.26 -25.22 -17.66
N ARG A 214 -2.66 -24.96 -18.82
CA ARG A 214 -1.80 -25.91 -19.52
C ARG A 214 -0.39 -25.90 -18.96
N ILE A 215 0.35 -26.98 -19.13
CA ILE A 215 1.74 -27.10 -18.67
C ILE A 215 2.64 -25.98 -19.23
N LYS A 216 2.40 -25.56 -20.48
CA LYS A 216 3.12 -24.43 -21.09
C LYS A 216 2.89 -23.10 -20.37
N GLU A 217 1.67 -22.87 -19.91
CA GLU A 217 1.30 -21.65 -19.18
C GLU A 217 1.96 -21.63 -17.82
N TRP A 218 2.05 -22.77 -17.13
CA TRP A 218 2.84 -22.93 -15.93
C TRP A 218 4.34 -22.68 -16.18
N GLY A 219 4.90 -23.16 -17.26
CA GLY A 219 6.29 -22.91 -17.64
C GLY A 219 6.57 -21.41 -17.82
N VAL A 220 5.69 -20.68 -18.54
CA VAL A 220 5.84 -19.23 -18.72
C VAL A 220 5.62 -18.48 -17.39
N PHE A 221 4.67 -18.91 -16.56
CA PHE A 221 4.47 -18.36 -15.22
C PHE A 221 5.74 -18.51 -14.35
N LEU A 222 6.29 -19.72 -14.27
CA LEU A 222 7.52 -19.95 -13.51
C LEU A 222 8.68 -19.12 -14.05
N LEU A 223 8.80 -18.99 -15.37
CA LEU A 223 9.80 -18.12 -15.98
C LEU A 223 9.59 -16.65 -15.57
N SER A 224 8.33 -16.16 -15.59
CA SER A 224 8.01 -14.77 -15.17
C SER A 224 8.30 -14.51 -13.69
N VAL A 225 8.21 -15.55 -12.84
CA VAL A 225 8.58 -15.48 -11.42
C VAL A 225 10.10 -15.55 -11.25
N PHE A 226 10.71 -16.58 -11.79
CA PHE A 226 12.10 -16.88 -11.43
C PHE A 226 13.14 -16.09 -12.23
N ALA A 227 12.86 -15.66 -13.47
CA ALA A 227 13.86 -14.93 -14.25
C ALA A 227 14.29 -13.62 -13.58
N PRO A 228 13.38 -12.72 -13.12
CA PRO A 228 13.80 -11.51 -12.41
C PRO A 228 14.50 -11.82 -11.08
N LEU A 229 14.01 -12.80 -10.32
CA LEU A 229 14.60 -13.19 -9.04
C LEU A 229 16.01 -13.72 -9.21
N LEU A 230 16.20 -14.68 -10.12
CA LEU A 230 17.52 -15.29 -10.38
C LEU A 230 18.51 -14.29 -10.97
N THR A 231 18.03 -13.35 -11.80
CA THR A 231 18.89 -12.27 -12.32
C THR A 231 19.39 -11.40 -11.17
N TRP A 232 18.50 -10.98 -10.27
CA TRP A 232 18.90 -10.17 -9.12
C TRP A 232 19.78 -10.95 -8.13
N PHE A 233 19.42 -12.18 -7.80
CA PHE A 233 20.23 -13.05 -6.91
C PHE A 233 21.60 -13.33 -7.49
N GLY A 234 21.70 -13.62 -8.79
CA GLY A 234 22.96 -13.80 -9.47
C GLY A 234 23.83 -12.56 -9.42
N TRP A 235 23.25 -11.39 -9.66
CA TRP A 235 23.97 -10.12 -9.58
C TRP A 235 24.41 -9.81 -8.15
N ARG A 236 23.53 -10.02 -7.15
CA ARG A 236 23.90 -9.85 -5.74
C ARG A 236 25.02 -10.80 -5.32
N TYR A 237 24.93 -12.07 -5.75
CA TYR A 237 25.97 -13.07 -5.49
C TYR A 237 27.35 -12.64 -5.98
N THR A 238 27.45 -11.94 -7.12
CA THR A 238 28.74 -11.43 -7.64
C THR A 238 29.37 -10.35 -6.76
N LYS A 239 28.60 -9.74 -5.84
CA LYS A 239 29.06 -8.66 -4.96
C LYS A 239 29.56 -9.15 -3.60
N ASP A 240 28.81 -10.04 -2.96
CA ASP A 240 29.06 -10.50 -1.58
C ASP A 240 28.80 -11.99 -1.36
N GLY A 241 28.77 -12.78 -2.45
CA GLY A 241 28.50 -14.21 -2.38
C GLY A 241 27.11 -14.50 -1.81
N PHE A 242 27.04 -15.45 -0.90
CA PHE A 242 25.80 -15.84 -0.23
C PHE A 242 25.50 -15.04 1.06
N THR A 243 26.37 -14.14 1.49
CA THR A 243 26.26 -13.47 2.79
C THR A 243 24.92 -12.78 2.96
N PHE A 244 24.54 -11.89 2.06
CA PHE A 244 23.26 -11.19 2.11
C PHE A 244 22.06 -12.15 2.04
N LEU A 245 22.12 -13.15 1.15
CA LEU A 245 21.04 -14.11 0.97
C LEU A 245 20.82 -14.97 2.22
N ILE A 246 21.91 -15.37 2.89
CA ILE A 246 21.86 -16.11 4.16
C ILE A 246 21.25 -15.23 5.25
N GLN A 247 21.64 -13.95 5.35
CA GLN A 247 21.09 -13.02 6.32
C GLN A 247 19.59 -12.76 6.07
N MET A 248 19.20 -12.58 4.81
CA MET A 248 17.78 -12.41 4.43
C MET A 248 16.91 -13.60 4.84
N VAL A 249 17.45 -14.84 4.82
CA VAL A 249 16.74 -16.02 5.33
C VAL A 249 16.78 -16.08 6.86
N LYS A 250 17.95 -15.93 7.47
CA LYS A 250 18.13 -16.09 8.92
C LYS A 250 17.42 -15.01 9.73
N VAL A 251 17.57 -13.75 9.32
CA VAL A 251 17.06 -12.59 10.07
C VAL A 251 15.66 -12.22 9.59
N ASP A 252 15.51 -11.88 8.31
CA ASP A 252 14.25 -11.32 7.80
C ASP A 252 13.11 -12.36 7.69
N LEU A 253 13.42 -13.65 7.55
CA LEU A 253 12.42 -14.71 7.56
C LEU A 253 12.36 -15.43 8.91
N LEU A 254 13.44 -16.12 9.35
CA LEU A 254 13.37 -17.03 10.46
C LEU A 254 13.30 -16.32 11.81
N ALA A 255 14.15 -15.33 12.08
CA ALA A 255 14.16 -14.63 13.36
C ALA A 255 12.87 -13.84 13.60
N ARG A 256 12.36 -13.15 12.56
CA ARG A 256 11.08 -12.41 12.66
C ARG A 256 9.86 -13.32 12.84
N THR A 257 9.89 -14.54 12.29
CA THR A 257 8.79 -15.49 12.47
C THR A 257 8.82 -16.21 13.81
N SER A 258 10.00 -16.51 14.34
CA SER A 258 10.19 -17.30 15.57
C SER A 258 10.19 -16.47 16.87
N GLY A 259 10.18 -15.13 16.79
CA GLY A 259 10.26 -14.26 17.97
C GLY A 259 11.65 -14.19 18.61
N THR A 260 12.68 -14.59 17.90
CA THR A 260 14.08 -14.46 18.36
C THR A 260 14.70 -13.11 18.01
N ASN A 261 13.88 -12.19 17.49
CA ASN A 261 14.32 -10.85 17.12
C ASN A 261 14.15 -9.88 18.29
N TYR A 262 15.24 -9.25 18.75
CA TYR A 262 15.27 -8.35 19.90
C TYR A 262 14.72 -6.93 19.64
N GLU A 263 14.02 -6.71 18.50
CA GLU A 263 13.51 -5.38 18.13
C GLU A 263 12.31 -4.88 18.97
N GLY A 264 11.82 -5.66 19.94
CA GLY A 264 10.73 -5.22 20.84
C GLY A 264 9.33 -5.12 20.19
N HIS A 265 9.14 -5.71 19.00
CA HIS A 265 7.89 -5.66 18.25
C HIS A 265 7.02 -6.92 18.42
N GLU A 266 7.11 -7.57 19.57
CA GLU A 266 6.30 -8.73 19.90
C GLU A 266 4.96 -8.30 20.48
N PHE A 267 3.89 -8.52 19.71
CA PHE A 267 2.53 -8.13 20.09
C PHE A 267 1.57 -9.32 20.04
N PRO A 268 0.44 -9.27 20.79
CA PRO A 268 -0.57 -10.34 20.81
C PRO A 268 -1.20 -10.55 19.42
N PHE A 269 -1.87 -11.69 19.24
CA PHE A 269 -2.59 -12.02 18.00
C PHE A 269 -3.61 -10.97 17.58
N SER A 270 -4.25 -10.29 18.55
CA SER A 270 -5.25 -9.25 18.32
C SER A 270 -4.68 -7.91 17.86
N PHE A 271 -3.37 -7.73 17.79
CA PHE A 271 -2.69 -6.46 17.52
C PHE A 271 -3.29 -5.66 16.36
N TYR A 272 -3.46 -6.27 15.19
CA TYR A 272 -4.02 -5.56 14.03
C TYR A 272 -5.50 -5.21 14.18
N TYR A 273 -6.26 -6.02 14.92
CA TYR A 273 -7.62 -5.65 15.25
C TYR A 273 -7.63 -4.44 16.18
N ASP A 274 -6.87 -4.49 17.27
CA ASP A 274 -6.88 -3.43 18.29
C ASP A 274 -6.33 -2.10 17.76
N THR A 275 -5.27 -2.15 16.96
CA THR A 275 -4.58 -0.93 16.48
C THR A 275 -5.13 -0.37 15.18
N VAL A 276 -5.63 -1.22 14.26
CA VAL A 276 -6.00 -0.82 12.90
C VAL A 276 -7.49 -1.02 12.63
N PHE A 277 -7.96 -2.27 12.62
CA PHE A 277 -9.28 -2.61 12.09
C PHE A 277 -10.43 -2.36 13.06
N GLY A 278 -10.22 -2.49 14.36
CA GLY A 278 -11.18 -2.19 15.41
C GLY A 278 -11.16 -0.73 15.89
N ASN A 279 -10.14 0.03 15.51
CA ASN A 279 -9.98 1.42 15.94
C ASN A 279 -11.00 2.34 15.27
N GLU A 280 -11.72 3.13 16.07
CA GLU A 280 -12.77 4.05 15.60
C GLU A 280 -12.22 5.24 14.81
N ALA A 281 -10.96 5.59 15.03
CA ALA A 281 -10.27 6.66 14.30
C ALA A 281 -10.01 6.31 12.83
N HIS A 282 -10.22 5.05 12.43
CA HIS A 282 -9.99 4.61 11.06
C HIS A 282 -11.28 4.19 10.36
N ILE A 283 -11.35 4.49 9.07
CA ILE A 283 -12.49 4.13 8.23
C ILE A 283 -12.71 2.61 8.13
N TYR A 284 -11.68 1.79 8.41
CA TYR A 284 -11.71 0.34 8.19
C TYR A 284 -12.79 -0.38 8.98
N ARG A 285 -13.00 -0.02 10.25
CA ARG A 285 -14.07 -0.58 11.08
C ARG A 285 -15.43 -0.46 10.40
N TRP A 286 -15.72 0.68 9.80
CA TRP A 286 -16.96 0.94 9.08
C TRP A 286 -17.05 0.15 7.79
N LEU A 287 -15.96 0.04 7.06
CA LEU A 287 -15.90 -0.76 5.83
C LEU A 287 -16.08 -2.25 6.10
N ILE A 288 -15.57 -2.77 7.21
CA ILE A 288 -15.83 -4.15 7.64
C ILE A 288 -17.32 -4.38 7.87
N TRP A 289 -18.01 -3.47 8.56
CA TRP A 289 -19.47 -3.57 8.74
C TRP A 289 -20.21 -3.53 7.40
N ILE A 290 -19.79 -2.67 6.49
CA ILE A 290 -20.37 -2.61 5.13
C ILE A 290 -20.17 -3.94 4.40
N CYS A 291 -18.99 -4.54 4.49
CA CYS A 291 -18.71 -5.86 3.90
C CYS A 291 -19.54 -6.97 4.52
N ILE A 292 -19.72 -6.99 5.85
CA ILE A 292 -20.56 -7.96 6.57
C ILE A 292 -22.02 -7.83 6.10
N ILE A 293 -22.56 -6.62 6.08
CA ILE A 293 -23.93 -6.36 5.60
C ILE A 293 -24.07 -6.80 4.15
N GLY A 294 -23.07 -6.50 3.31
CA GLY A 294 -23.04 -6.92 1.91
C GLY A 294 -23.03 -8.45 1.75
N ALA A 295 -22.25 -9.15 2.56
CA ALA A 295 -22.18 -10.62 2.56
C ALA A 295 -23.52 -11.25 2.99
N VAL A 296 -24.12 -10.73 4.07
CA VAL A 296 -25.46 -11.18 4.53
C VAL A 296 -26.52 -10.94 3.45
N ALA A 297 -26.56 -9.75 2.85
CA ALA A 297 -27.48 -9.45 1.75
C ALA A 297 -27.29 -10.38 0.54
N GLY A 298 -26.02 -10.62 0.16
CA GLY A 298 -25.65 -11.56 -0.90
C GLY A 298 -26.12 -12.99 -0.62
N THR A 299 -25.92 -13.48 0.61
CA THR A 299 -26.37 -14.80 1.06
C THR A 299 -27.89 -14.93 0.99
N ILE A 300 -28.64 -13.92 1.47
CA ILE A 300 -30.11 -13.89 1.39
C ILE A 300 -30.56 -13.97 -0.08
N LEU A 301 -29.93 -13.22 -0.98
CA LEU A 301 -30.25 -13.27 -2.41
C LEU A 301 -30.00 -14.66 -3.02
N LEU A 302 -28.93 -15.33 -2.64
CA LEU A 302 -28.60 -16.69 -3.08
C LEU A 302 -29.65 -17.70 -2.58
N LEU A 303 -30.03 -17.61 -1.30
CA LEU A 303 -31.06 -18.48 -0.71
C LEU A 303 -32.42 -18.31 -1.40
N HIS A 304 -32.75 -17.13 -1.87
CA HIS A 304 -33.96 -16.85 -2.65
C HIS A 304 -33.82 -17.19 -4.14
N LYS A 305 -32.81 -17.98 -4.52
CA LYS A 305 -32.53 -18.43 -5.91
C LYS A 305 -32.36 -17.27 -6.91
N LYS A 306 -32.05 -16.07 -6.45
CA LYS A 306 -31.66 -14.93 -7.28
C LYS A 306 -30.19 -15.11 -7.66
N ALA A 307 -29.93 -15.41 -8.93
CA ALA A 307 -28.56 -15.62 -9.41
C ALA A 307 -27.70 -14.36 -9.25
N LEU A 308 -26.71 -14.42 -8.37
CA LEU A 308 -25.56 -13.52 -8.47
C LEU A 308 -24.69 -13.97 -9.63
N SER A 309 -24.09 -13.01 -10.35
CA SER A 309 -23.17 -13.41 -11.41
C SER A 309 -21.98 -14.15 -10.80
N ARG A 310 -21.50 -15.18 -11.50
CA ARG A 310 -20.36 -16.00 -11.07
C ARG A 310 -19.12 -15.13 -10.77
N ILE A 311 -18.89 -14.12 -11.60
CA ILE A 311 -17.78 -13.15 -11.41
C ILE A 311 -17.86 -12.47 -10.03
N VAL A 312 -19.04 -12.02 -9.62
CA VAL A 312 -19.23 -11.36 -8.32
C VAL A 312 -18.96 -12.31 -7.15
N LEU A 313 -19.36 -13.58 -7.28
CA LEU A 313 -19.11 -14.58 -6.24
C LEU A 313 -17.63 -14.92 -6.13
N GLU A 314 -16.96 -15.16 -7.25
CA GLU A 314 -15.54 -15.49 -7.30
C GLU A 314 -14.68 -14.34 -6.80
N ASP A 315 -14.94 -13.11 -7.25
CA ASP A 315 -14.21 -11.94 -6.77
C ASP A 315 -14.50 -11.64 -5.30
N SER A 316 -15.72 -11.89 -4.80
CA SER A 316 -16.03 -11.75 -3.37
C SER A 316 -15.25 -12.75 -2.52
N ALA A 317 -15.13 -14.00 -2.98
CA ALA A 317 -14.28 -15.00 -2.34
C ALA A 317 -12.81 -14.58 -2.41
N GLY A 318 -12.37 -14.03 -3.54
CA GLY A 318 -11.03 -13.44 -3.71
C GLY A 318 -10.74 -12.30 -2.74
N TYR A 319 -11.68 -11.37 -2.55
CA TYR A 319 -11.52 -10.27 -1.58
C TYR A 319 -11.43 -10.80 -0.14
N LEU A 320 -12.22 -11.82 0.19
CA LEU A 320 -12.15 -12.45 1.51
C LEU A 320 -10.79 -13.13 1.74
N LEU A 321 -10.28 -13.88 0.75
CA LEU A 321 -8.94 -14.45 0.81
C LEU A 321 -7.86 -13.37 0.93
N TRP A 322 -7.96 -12.32 0.12
CA TRP A 322 -7.00 -11.22 0.12
C TRP A 322 -6.99 -10.46 1.44
N PHE A 323 -8.13 -10.30 2.11
CA PHE A 323 -8.21 -9.72 3.45
C PHE A 323 -7.65 -10.67 4.52
N SER A 324 -8.14 -11.92 4.53
CA SER A 324 -7.88 -12.83 5.64
C SER A 324 -6.50 -13.45 5.62
N VAL A 325 -5.94 -13.81 4.45
CA VAL A 325 -4.65 -14.50 4.39
C VAL A 325 -3.51 -13.64 4.97
N PRO A 326 -3.30 -12.37 4.56
CA PRO A 326 -2.27 -11.55 5.16
C PRO A 326 -2.59 -11.20 6.62
N LEU A 327 -3.86 -10.92 6.96
CA LEU A 327 -4.26 -10.59 8.31
C LEU A 327 -3.91 -11.73 9.30
N PHE A 328 -4.34 -12.95 9.00
CA PHE A 328 -4.02 -14.10 9.84
C PHE A 328 -2.53 -14.46 9.77
N GLY A 329 -1.92 -14.42 8.59
CA GLY A 329 -0.51 -14.70 8.40
C GLY A 329 0.38 -13.82 9.28
N PHE A 330 0.19 -12.51 9.22
CA PHE A 330 0.96 -11.56 10.04
C PHE A 330 0.54 -11.55 11.52
N SER A 331 -0.71 -11.92 11.86
CA SER A 331 -1.11 -12.09 13.27
C SER A 331 -0.46 -13.30 13.93
N LEU A 332 -0.09 -14.33 13.16
CA LEU A 332 0.60 -15.54 13.68
C LEU A 332 2.11 -15.31 13.86
N VAL A 333 2.71 -14.38 13.14
CA VAL A 333 4.14 -14.05 13.25
C VAL A 333 4.37 -13.26 14.54
N SER A 334 5.53 -13.46 15.20
CA SER A 334 5.85 -12.78 16.47
C SER A 334 6.04 -11.28 16.29
N THR A 335 6.87 -10.88 15.34
CA THR A 335 7.10 -9.45 15.03
C THR A 335 5.92 -8.86 14.26
N LYS A 336 5.29 -7.84 14.81
CA LYS A 336 4.13 -7.17 14.20
C LYS A 336 4.36 -5.67 14.08
N LEU A 337 4.22 -5.19 12.85
CA LEU A 337 4.28 -3.76 12.54
C LEU A 337 2.98 -3.36 11.82
N ILE A 338 2.48 -2.16 12.10
CA ILE A 338 1.18 -1.70 11.59
C ILE A 338 1.11 -1.82 10.07
N TRP A 339 2.18 -1.47 9.37
CA TRP A 339 2.23 -1.46 7.91
C TRP A 339 2.26 -2.85 7.26
N TYR A 340 2.51 -3.94 8.00
CA TYR A 340 2.41 -5.29 7.44
C TYR A 340 1.00 -5.64 6.99
N CYS A 341 -0.04 -5.07 7.64
CA CYS A 341 -1.42 -5.33 7.26
C CYS A 341 -1.97 -4.42 6.13
N TYR A 342 -1.19 -3.50 5.57
CA TYR A 342 -1.67 -2.62 4.49
C TYR A 342 -2.23 -3.35 3.27
N PRO A 343 -1.71 -4.50 2.82
CA PRO A 343 -2.37 -5.28 1.78
C PRO A 343 -3.82 -5.70 2.08
N CYS A 344 -4.20 -5.81 3.37
CA CYS A 344 -5.57 -6.15 3.79
C CYS A 344 -6.57 -5.01 3.56
N ILE A 345 -6.11 -3.76 3.42
CA ILE A 345 -6.97 -2.58 3.29
C ILE A 345 -7.63 -2.52 1.92
N VAL A 346 -6.90 -2.87 0.87
CA VAL A 346 -7.37 -2.75 -0.51
C VAL A 346 -8.61 -3.59 -0.80
N PRO A 347 -8.70 -4.88 -0.39
CA PRO A 347 -9.91 -5.67 -0.60
C PRO A 347 -11.14 -5.12 0.15
N LEU A 348 -10.96 -4.46 1.32
CA LEU A 348 -12.06 -3.78 2.01
C LEU A 348 -12.61 -2.62 1.16
N PHE A 349 -11.73 -1.82 0.55
CA PHE A 349 -12.13 -0.72 -0.34
C PHE A 349 -12.87 -1.24 -1.55
N LEU A 350 -12.36 -2.29 -2.20
CA LEU A 350 -12.99 -2.89 -3.37
C LEU A 350 -14.34 -3.51 -3.03
N ALA A 351 -14.42 -4.38 -2.02
CA ALA A 351 -15.64 -5.06 -1.63
C ALA A 351 -16.74 -4.06 -1.19
N SER A 352 -16.40 -3.10 -0.35
CA SER A 352 -17.33 -2.05 0.10
C SER A 352 -17.82 -1.20 -1.07
N SER A 353 -16.93 -0.78 -1.96
CA SER A 353 -17.31 0.03 -3.13
C SER A 353 -18.21 -0.71 -4.10
N VAL A 354 -17.97 -2.01 -4.33
CA VAL A 354 -18.82 -2.86 -5.18
C VAL A 354 -20.20 -2.99 -4.58
N PHE A 355 -20.30 -3.24 -3.28
CA PHE A 355 -21.58 -3.33 -2.59
C PHE A 355 -22.36 -2.00 -2.62
N LEU A 356 -21.73 -0.92 -2.22
CA LEU A 356 -22.34 0.42 -2.22
C LEU A 356 -22.72 0.89 -3.63
N GLY A 357 -21.87 0.63 -4.62
CA GLY A 357 -22.15 0.94 -6.01
C GLY A 357 -23.40 0.22 -6.54
N LYS A 358 -23.64 -1.04 -6.13
CA LYS A 358 -24.88 -1.76 -6.41
C LYS A 358 -26.06 -1.15 -5.69
N LEU A 359 -25.93 -0.79 -4.41
CA LEU A 359 -26.99 -0.13 -3.65
C LEU A 359 -27.45 1.16 -4.32
N LEU A 360 -26.51 1.98 -4.79
CA LEU A 360 -26.79 3.20 -5.52
C LEU A 360 -27.55 2.99 -6.82
N ARG A 361 -27.47 1.81 -7.45
CA ARG A 361 -28.18 1.48 -8.70
C ARG A 361 -29.55 0.84 -8.51
N LEU A 362 -29.84 0.24 -7.36
CA LEU A 362 -31.11 -0.45 -7.10
C LEU A 362 -32.37 0.36 -7.45
N PRO A 363 -32.47 1.69 -7.14
CA PRO A 363 -33.63 2.47 -7.50
C PRO A 363 -33.87 2.62 -9.01
N ALA A 364 -32.81 2.45 -9.81
CA ALA A 364 -32.89 2.52 -11.27
C ALA A 364 -33.38 1.21 -11.90
N GLU A 365 -33.06 0.06 -11.30
CA GLU A 365 -33.36 -1.27 -11.83
C GLU A 365 -34.79 -1.76 -11.52
N GLY A 366 -35.45 -1.20 -10.51
CA GLY A 366 -36.74 -1.65 -9.96
C GLY A 366 -37.99 -1.47 -10.85
N ARG A 367 -37.86 -1.51 -12.19
CA ARG A 367 -38.98 -1.25 -13.12
C ARG A 367 -39.82 -2.47 -13.52
N LYS A 368 -39.55 -3.69 -13.04
CA LYS A 368 -40.20 -4.94 -13.54
C LYS A 368 -41.07 -5.70 -12.51
N ALA A 369 -41.33 -5.16 -11.33
CA ALA A 369 -42.16 -5.83 -10.33
C ALA A 369 -43.57 -5.20 -10.25
N GLY A 370 -44.61 -6.05 -10.18
CA GLY A 370 -46.02 -5.67 -10.21
C GLY A 370 -46.48 -4.83 -9.00
N GLU A 371 -47.67 -4.22 -9.11
CA GLU A 371 -48.21 -3.16 -8.26
C GLU A 371 -48.46 -3.49 -6.77
N THR A 372 -48.53 -4.75 -6.37
CA THR A 372 -48.95 -5.16 -5.02
C THR A 372 -47.86 -4.98 -3.92
N VAL A 373 -46.68 -4.52 -4.27
CA VAL A 373 -45.55 -4.37 -3.30
C VAL A 373 -44.97 -2.93 -3.26
N ARG A 374 -45.72 -1.97 -3.84
CA ARG A 374 -45.21 -0.61 -4.10
C ARG A 374 -44.72 0.13 -2.85
N TRP A 375 -45.49 0.11 -1.74
CA TRP A 375 -45.09 0.81 -0.50
C TRP A 375 -43.86 0.19 0.20
N LYS A 376 -43.76 -1.18 0.19
CA LYS A 376 -42.58 -1.87 0.76
C LYS A 376 -41.35 -1.57 -0.06
N GLN A 377 -41.48 -1.45 -1.38
CA GLN A 377 -40.36 -1.08 -2.27
C GLN A 377 -39.97 0.41 -2.09
N GLU A 378 -40.89 1.29 -1.83
CA GLU A 378 -40.61 2.73 -1.56
C GLU A 378 -39.88 2.92 -0.24
N ILE A 379 -40.33 2.24 0.84
CA ILE A 379 -39.63 2.26 2.15
C ILE A 379 -38.25 1.65 2.04
N PHE A 380 -38.13 0.47 1.43
CA PHE A 380 -36.85 -0.19 1.22
C PHE A 380 -35.90 0.69 0.39
N GLY A 381 -36.38 1.28 -0.69
CA GLY A 381 -35.64 2.25 -1.50
C GLY A 381 -35.20 3.47 -0.69
N GLY A 382 -36.01 4.01 0.19
CA GLY A 382 -35.70 5.11 1.09
C GLY A 382 -34.61 4.75 2.11
N CYS A 383 -34.70 3.57 2.74
CA CYS A 383 -33.68 3.09 3.68
C CYS A 383 -32.31 2.90 2.98
N MET A 384 -32.32 2.35 1.78
CA MET A 384 -31.11 2.16 0.99
C MET A 384 -30.44 3.48 0.60
N TRP A 385 -31.27 4.50 0.34
CA TRP A 385 -30.80 5.86 0.08
C TRP A 385 -30.13 6.49 1.28
N LEU A 386 -30.75 6.38 2.45
CA LEU A 386 -30.18 6.88 3.71
C LEU A 386 -28.86 6.18 4.02
N ALA A 387 -28.78 4.86 3.80
CA ALA A 387 -27.55 4.11 3.97
C ALA A 387 -26.43 4.56 3.00
N ALA A 388 -26.77 4.76 1.72
CA ALA A 388 -25.79 5.23 0.73
C ALA A 388 -25.35 6.67 1.03
N ALA A 389 -26.27 7.56 1.39
CA ALA A 389 -25.93 8.93 1.80
C ALA A 389 -25.06 8.94 3.07
N GLY A 390 -25.37 8.09 4.05
CA GLY A 390 -24.55 7.90 5.25
C GLY A 390 -23.13 7.46 4.93
N CYS A 391 -22.96 6.52 4.00
CA CYS A 391 -21.63 6.07 3.58
C CYS A 391 -20.84 7.14 2.84
N ILE A 392 -21.50 7.93 1.99
CA ILE A 392 -20.87 9.09 1.32
C ILE A 392 -20.45 10.14 2.35
N PHE A 393 -21.33 10.45 3.29
CA PHE A 393 -21.03 11.38 4.38
C PHE A 393 -19.85 10.88 5.24
N LEU A 394 -19.85 9.62 5.61
CA LEU A 394 -18.78 8.98 6.36
C LEU A 394 -17.43 9.06 5.59
N THR A 395 -17.45 8.78 4.30
CA THR A 395 -16.27 8.89 3.44
C THR A 395 -15.76 10.33 3.41
N ALA A 396 -16.65 11.31 3.23
CA ALA A 396 -16.30 12.73 3.23
C ALA A 396 -15.77 13.19 4.59
N TYR A 397 -16.32 12.67 5.70
CA TYR A 397 -15.83 12.92 7.05
C TYR A 397 -14.38 12.45 7.21
N PHE A 398 -14.08 11.20 6.86
CA PHE A 398 -12.72 10.69 6.95
C PHE A 398 -11.77 11.34 5.94
N MET A 399 -12.22 11.71 4.74
CA MET A 399 -11.41 12.52 3.83
C MET A 399 -11.06 13.88 4.47
N ARG A 400 -12.02 14.56 5.09
CA ARG A 400 -11.77 15.81 5.80
C ARG A 400 -10.79 15.61 6.95
N ASP A 401 -10.95 14.54 7.73
CA ASP A 401 -10.06 14.20 8.83
C ASP A 401 -8.64 13.95 8.33
N THR A 402 -8.47 13.14 7.31
CA THR A 402 -7.17 12.90 6.64
C THR A 402 -6.57 14.21 6.13
N TYR A 403 -7.38 15.10 5.53
CA TYR A 403 -6.88 16.41 5.09
C TYR A 403 -6.35 17.25 6.26
N LEU A 404 -7.09 17.29 7.37
CA LEU A 404 -6.72 18.11 8.52
C LEU A 404 -5.50 17.56 9.26
N THR A 405 -5.40 16.25 9.40
CA THR A 405 -4.34 15.59 10.17
C THR A 405 -3.05 15.42 9.35
N VAL A 406 -3.17 14.99 8.10
CA VAL A 406 -1.99 14.64 7.28
C VAL A 406 -1.53 15.81 6.42
N ILE A 407 -2.45 16.50 5.75
CA ILE A 407 -2.06 17.51 4.76
C ILE A 407 -1.87 18.88 5.40
N ARG A 408 -2.90 19.36 6.12
CA ARG A 408 -2.85 20.66 6.81
C ARG A 408 -2.02 20.61 8.08
N GLY A 409 -2.02 19.46 8.75
CA GLY A 409 -1.24 19.17 9.95
C GLY A 409 0.22 18.82 9.67
N ALA A 410 0.61 18.67 8.39
CA ALA A 410 2.00 18.42 8.02
C ALA A 410 2.88 19.60 8.52
N LYS A 411 3.60 19.35 9.59
CA LYS A 411 4.59 20.27 10.16
C LYS A 411 5.86 19.47 10.32
N GLY A 412 6.99 20.10 10.06
CA GLY A 412 8.26 19.63 10.58
C GLY A 412 8.20 19.66 12.11
N ASP A 413 8.78 18.67 12.76
CA ASP A 413 9.11 18.75 14.17
C ASP A 413 10.10 19.90 14.37
N GLY A 414 10.04 20.58 15.52
CA GLY A 414 10.94 21.69 15.83
C GLY A 414 12.40 21.26 15.82
N PHE A 415 12.70 20.05 16.25
CA PHE A 415 14.04 19.47 16.20
C PHE A 415 14.49 19.22 14.75
N GLN A 416 13.64 18.66 13.90
CA GLN A 416 13.97 18.45 12.49
C GLN A 416 14.14 19.76 11.72
N MET A 417 13.34 20.78 12.02
CA MET A 417 13.54 22.12 11.45
C MET A 417 14.90 22.70 11.86
N PHE A 418 15.30 22.53 13.12
CA PHE A 418 16.62 22.91 13.61
C PHE A 418 17.74 22.13 12.88
N LEU A 419 17.57 20.82 12.70
CA LEU A 419 18.52 20.00 11.95
C LEU A 419 18.64 20.49 10.51
N GLN A 420 17.52 20.74 9.83
CA GLN A 420 17.48 21.22 8.45
C GLN A 420 18.18 22.57 8.32
N GLU A 421 17.86 23.54 9.19
CA GLU A 421 18.53 24.84 9.20
C GLU A 421 20.04 24.75 9.50
N SER A 422 20.43 23.81 10.37
CA SER A 422 21.85 23.59 10.69
C SER A 422 22.58 22.99 9.49
N VAL A 423 22.00 22.04 8.81
CA VAL A 423 22.56 21.40 7.62
C VAL A 423 22.65 22.40 6.47
N ASP A 424 21.62 23.21 6.22
CA ASP A 424 21.62 24.25 5.18
C ASP A 424 22.76 25.27 5.37
N ARG A 425 23.18 25.50 6.61
CA ARG A 425 24.36 26.34 6.91
C ARG A 425 25.70 25.66 6.65
N MET A 426 25.70 24.34 6.50
CA MET A 426 26.93 23.57 6.25
C MET A 426 27.40 23.62 4.79
N ASP A 427 26.62 24.22 3.87
CA ASP A 427 27.05 24.46 2.47
C ASP A 427 28.43 25.10 2.34
N ALA A 428 28.79 25.97 3.30
CA ALA A 428 30.11 26.58 3.37
C ALA A 428 31.26 25.58 3.58
N TYR A 429 30.94 24.34 3.94
CA TYR A 429 31.89 23.25 4.23
C TYR A 429 31.85 22.15 3.21
N ALA A 430 31.20 22.38 2.07
CA ALA A 430 31.10 21.40 0.99
C ALA A 430 32.47 20.77 0.64
N GLY A 431 32.50 19.45 0.47
CA GLY A 431 33.71 18.69 0.19
C GLY A 431 34.61 18.40 1.40
N ARG A 432 34.20 18.79 2.62
CA ARG A 432 34.87 18.38 3.87
C ARG A 432 34.19 17.18 4.49
N LYS A 433 34.91 16.40 5.29
CA LYS A 433 34.31 15.35 6.12
C LYS A 433 33.49 15.99 7.23
N ALA A 434 32.24 15.63 7.37
CA ALA A 434 31.38 16.01 8.46
C ALA A 434 31.11 14.82 9.37
N TYR A 435 31.20 15.01 10.66
CA TYR A 435 30.88 14.02 11.68
C TYR A 435 29.61 14.45 12.39
N ILE A 436 28.63 13.58 12.46
CA ILE A 436 27.39 13.79 13.17
C ILE A 436 27.54 13.11 14.53
N MET A 437 27.56 13.92 15.58
CA MET A 437 27.66 13.43 16.95
C MET A 437 26.28 13.38 17.58
N THR A 438 25.91 12.23 18.11
CA THR A 438 24.65 12.01 18.80
C THR A 438 24.79 12.28 20.30
N ASP A 439 23.64 12.41 20.98
CA ASP A 439 23.59 12.57 22.42
C ASP A 439 24.27 11.40 23.15
N THR A 440 25.29 11.72 23.96
CA THR A 440 26.16 10.77 24.61
C THR A 440 25.66 10.32 25.99
N GLU A 441 24.57 10.91 26.48
CA GLU A 441 24.00 10.51 27.80
C GLU A 441 23.43 9.11 27.83
N ASN A 442 23.10 8.55 26.65
CA ASN A 442 22.64 7.18 26.52
C ASN A 442 23.61 6.33 25.68
N PRO A 443 24.46 5.50 26.33
CA PRO A 443 25.45 4.66 25.66
C PRO A 443 24.85 3.69 24.61
N GLU A 444 23.58 3.33 24.74
CA GLU A 444 22.89 2.47 23.78
C GLU A 444 22.57 3.22 22.46
N HIS A 445 22.66 4.54 22.46
CA HIS A 445 22.35 5.39 21.32
C HIS A 445 23.58 6.02 20.67
N ILE A 446 24.78 5.68 21.10
CA ILE A 446 26.02 6.20 20.53
C ILE A 446 26.18 5.70 19.09
N GLY A 447 26.21 6.62 18.15
CA GLY A 447 26.73 6.42 16.79
C GLY A 447 25.79 5.83 15.74
N SER A 448 24.59 5.35 16.08
CA SER A 448 23.78 4.63 15.08
C SER A 448 22.35 5.15 14.86
N TRP A 449 21.88 6.13 15.63
CA TRP A 449 20.45 6.39 15.77
C TRP A 449 19.92 7.64 15.03
N ASP A 450 20.77 8.61 14.69
CA ASP A 450 20.35 9.84 14.02
C ASP A 450 20.39 9.70 12.49
N GLN A 451 19.67 8.70 11.98
CA GLN A 451 19.65 8.41 10.56
C GLN A 451 19.03 9.53 9.73
N ASN A 452 18.05 10.26 10.29
CA ASN A 452 17.47 11.43 9.67
C ASN A 452 18.46 12.60 9.56
N MET A 453 19.33 12.80 10.54
CA MET A 453 20.39 13.81 10.48
C MET A 453 21.42 13.46 9.42
N LEU A 454 21.92 12.22 9.41
CA LEU A 454 22.83 11.73 8.39
C LEU A 454 22.23 11.92 6.99
N PHE A 455 20.98 11.51 6.79
CA PHE A 455 20.26 11.68 5.53
C PHE A 455 20.18 13.14 5.10
N LEU A 456 19.76 14.04 6.01
CA LEU A 456 19.61 15.46 5.71
C LEU A 456 20.96 16.10 5.38
N ALA A 457 22.04 15.73 6.09
CA ALA A 457 23.39 16.22 5.81
C ALA A 457 23.86 15.79 4.42
N GLU A 458 23.66 14.52 4.06
CA GLU A 458 24.06 14.01 2.74
C GLU A 458 23.32 14.69 1.60
N ILE A 459 22.01 14.86 1.71
CA ILE A 459 21.21 15.46 0.63
C ILE A 459 21.34 16.97 0.51
N SER A 460 21.66 17.69 1.59
CA SER A 460 21.73 19.17 1.57
C SER A 460 23.04 19.68 1.00
N GLY A 461 24.15 19.06 1.34
CA GLY A 461 25.46 19.56 0.94
C GLY A 461 26.21 18.68 -0.05
N ASP A 462 25.62 17.56 -0.48
CA ASP A 462 26.33 16.50 -1.23
C ASP A 462 27.65 16.12 -0.52
N PHE A 463 27.56 16.02 0.82
CA PHE A 463 28.70 15.71 1.67
C PHE A 463 28.93 14.21 1.71
N HIS A 464 30.18 13.83 1.81
CA HIS A 464 30.55 12.52 2.32
C HIS A 464 30.43 12.55 3.85
N CYS A 465 29.22 12.29 4.37
CA CYS A 465 28.96 12.28 5.81
C CYS A 465 29.11 10.89 6.39
N MET A 466 29.55 10.84 7.64
CA MET A 466 29.59 9.63 8.43
C MET A 466 28.93 9.89 9.77
N ASN A 467 28.11 8.97 10.23
CA ASN A 467 27.57 9.00 11.58
C ASN A 467 28.64 8.46 12.53
N GLY A 468 29.31 9.35 13.23
CA GLY A 468 30.40 9.03 14.19
C GLY A 468 29.89 9.07 15.62
N GLY A 469 30.30 8.13 16.43
CA GLY A 469 30.15 8.19 17.89
C GLY A 469 31.24 9.04 18.55
N VAL A 470 31.20 9.13 19.89
CA VAL A 470 32.17 9.88 20.69
C VAL A 470 33.60 9.29 20.64
N GLU A 471 33.69 8.03 20.24
CA GLU A 471 34.98 7.29 20.18
C GLU A 471 35.71 7.42 18.84
N GLU A 472 35.07 8.01 17.83
CA GLU A 472 35.66 8.29 16.51
C GLU A 472 36.02 9.78 16.32
#